data_9cbbf7faf78cac2c6582d712793532c5
#
_entry.id   9cbbf7faf78cac2c6582d712793532c5
#
_cell.length_a   1.000
_cell.length_b   1.000
_cell.length_c   1.000
_cell.angle_alpha   90.00
_cell.angle_beta   90.00
_cell.angle_gamma   90.00
#
_symmetry.space_group_name_H-M   'P 1'
#
loop_
_entity.id
_entity.type
_entity.pdbx_description
1 polymer ?
#
loop_
_entity_poly.entity_id
_entity_poly.type
_entity_poly.pdbx_seq_one_letter_code
_entity_poly.pdbx_strand_id
1 'polypeptide(L)'
;VQLSCIVDKEILFPSSYPYTSSTTKILRENFSELSKEVNDLINLDKNKLVCDIGSNDGNLLTYFMDKSKVVGITPEDIGNKAIEKGIPTIIDYFNKESSNKIIENFGNPDVITATNVFAHIDNPNEVMENISFLLKKDGLFIVEVHYLKSLIETNQYDTIYHEHMRYY
;
A
#
# COMPACT_ATOMS: atom_id res chain seq x y z
N VAL A 1 -3.63 -13.04 -14.42
CA VAL A 1 -3.18 -14.44 -14.22
C VAL A 1 -2.96 -14.64 -12.72
N GLN A 2 -3.29 -15.84 -12.23
CA GLN A 2 -3.15 -16.22 -10.83
C GLN A 2 -2.40 -17.55 -10.73
N LEU A 3 -1.56 -17.71 -9.72
CA LEU A 3 -0.93 -18.99 -9.39
C LEU A 3 -2.01 -19.99 -8.91
N SER A 4 -1.80 -21.25 -9.25
CA SER A 4 -2.71 -22.35 -8.82
C SER A 4 -2.47 -22.80 -7.38
N CYS A 5 -1.29 -22.49 -6.82
CA CYS A 5 -0.93 -22.76 -5.45
C CYS A 5 -0.74 -21.45 -4.71
N ILE A 6 -1.49 -21.25 -3.63
CA ILE A 6 -1.42 -20.07 -2.77
C ILE A 6 -0.77 -20.49 -1.46
N VAL A 7 0.26 -19.76 -1.04
CA VAL A 7 0.90 -19.91 0.27
C VAL A 7 0.17 -18.99 1.25
N ASP A 8 0.02 -19.45 2.48
CA ASP A 8 -0.60 -18.66 3.55
C ASP A 8 0.16 -17.35 3.78
N LYS A 9 -0.59 -16.24 3.88
CA LYS A 9 -0.02 -14.90 4.06
C LYS A 9 0.83 -14.77 5.33
N GLU A 10 0.50 -15.50 6.40
CA GLU A 10 1.26 -15.48 7.65
C GLU A 10 2.64 -16.15 7.51
N ILE A 11 2.78 -17.06 6.52
CA ILE A 11 4.07 -17.66 6.14
C ILE A 11 4.87 -16.73 5.25
N LEU A 12 4.18 -16.07 4.28
CA LEU A 12 4.83 -15.15 3.32
C LEU A 12 5.26 -13.84 3.98
N PHE A 13 4.41 -13.28 4.83
CA PHE A 13 4.62 -11.97 5.47
C PHE A 13 4.54 -12.09 6.99
N PRO A 14 5.50 -12.81 7.63
CA PRO A 14 5.61 -12.84 9.07
C PRO A 14 5.92 -11.44 9.62
N SER A 15 5.64 -11.18 10.88
CA SER A 15 5.93 -9.88 11.52
C SER A 15 7.39 -9.44 11.34
N SER A 16 8.32 -10.39 11.29
CA SER A 16 9.76 -10.16 11.10
C SER A 16 10.20 -10.09 9.62
N TYR A 17 9.26 -9.86 8.68
CA TYR A 17 9.60 -9.80 7.25
C TYR A 17 10.66 -8.71 6.96
N PRO A 18 11.80 -9.08 6.30
CA PRO A 18 12.99 -8.23 6.30
C PRO A 18 12.99 -7.11 5.25
N TYR A 19 12.00 -7.08 4.36
CA TYR A 19 11.97 -6.10 3.28
C TYR A 19 11.72 -4.67 3.80
N THR A 20 12.48 -3.71 3.25
CA THR A 20 12.33 -2.29 3.58
C THR A 20 12.25 -1.47 2.27
N SER A 21 11.14 -0.80 2.03
CA SER A 21 10.87 -0.08 0.78
C SER A 21 11.80 1.12 0.56
N SER A 22 12.30 1.75 1.61
CA SER A 22 13.20 2.91 1.50
C SER A 22 14.62 2.60 1.01
N THR A 23 15.02 1.34 0.88
CA THR A 23 16.40 0.96 0.50
C THR A 23 16.73 1.22 -0.96
N THR A 24 15.76 1.10 -1.86
CA THR A 24 15.96 1.19 -3.31
C THR A 24 15.77 2.61 -3.82
N LYS A 25 16.81 3.18 -4.49
CA LYS A 25 16.75 4.55 -5.02
C LYS A 25 15.62 4.74 -6.03
N ILE A 26 15.46 3.80 -6.97
CA ILE A 26 14.42 3.86 -8.01
C ILE A 26 13.03 3.91 -7.37
N LEU A 27 12.79 3.13 -6.33
CA LEU A 27 11.49 3.11 -5.65
C LEU A 27 11.21 4.46 -4.94
N ARG A 28 12.23 5.06 -4.31
CA ARG A 28 12.08 6.41 -3.73
C ARG A 28 11.76 7.48 -4.76
N GLU A 29 12.41 7.43 -5.93
CA GLU A 29 12.12 8.34 -7.04
C GLU A 29 10.70 8.15 -7.56
N ASN A 30 10.26 6.92 -7.78
CA ASN A 30 8.88 6.57 -8.16
C ASN A 30 7.86 7.12 -7.14
N PHE A 31 8.07 6.90 -5.84
CA PHE A 31 7.18 7.40 -4.79
C PHE A 31 7.12 8.93 -4.73
N SER A 32 8.25 9.60 -4.98
CA SER A 32 8.28 11.06 -5.10
C SER A 32 7.45 11.55 -6.30
N GLU A 33 7.53 10.88 -7.44
CA GLU A 33 6.75 11.20 -8.64
C GLU A 33 5.26 10.93 -8.39
N LEU A 34 4.91 9.75 -7.89
CA LEU A 34 3.54 9.39 -7.54
C LEU A 34 2.89 10.43 -6.61
N SER A 35 3.62 10.89 -5.59
CA SER A 35 3.08 11.89 -4.67
C SER A 35 2.79 13.24 -5.33
N LYS A 36 3.59 13.64 -6.32
CA LYS A 36 3.35 14.86 -7.11
C LYS A 36 2.11 14.71 -7.99
N GLU A 37 2.00 13.60 -8.72
CA GLU A 37 0.84 13.32 -9.56
C GLU A 37 -0.46 13.29 -8.75
N VAL A 38 -0.45 12.64 -7.59
CA VAL A 38 -1.62 12.64 -6.69
C VAL A 38 -1.97 14.05 -6.23
N ASN A 39 -0.98 14.85 -5.86
CA ASN A 39 -1.20 16.24 -5.47
C ASN A 39 -1.82 17.07 -6.61
N ASP A 40 -1.36 16.86 -7.84
CA ASP A 40 -1.86 17.58 -9.00
C ASP A 40 -3.31 17.18 -9.36
N LEU A 41 -3.68 15.93 -9.08
CA LEU A 41 -5.05 15.44 -9.31
C LEU A 41 -6.07 16.00 -8.30
N ILE A 42 -5.71 16.11 -7.02
CA ILE A 42 -6.69 16.41 -5.96
C ILE A 42 -6.36 17.64 -5.09
N ASN A 43 -5.24 18.32 -5.34
CA ASN A 43 -4.78 19.46 -4.54
C ASN A 43 -4.77 19.16 -3.04
N LEU A 44 -3.79 18.36 -2.59
CA LEU A 44 -3.63 17.96 -1.20
C LEU A 44 -3.47 19.18 -0.26
N ASP A 45 -4.12 19.12 0.90
CA ASP A 45 -3.98 20.08 1.99
C ASP A 45 -4.06 19.37 3.35
N LYS A 46 -3.84 20.12 4.45
CA LYS A 46 -3.80 19.58 5.82
C LYS A 46 -5.16 19.04 6.35
N ASN A 47 -6.25 19.22 5.61
CA ASN A 47 -7.56 18.64 5.94
C ASN A 47 -7.77 17.29 5.27
N LYS A 48 -7.00 16.99 4.23
CA LYS A 48 -7.06 15.72 3.50
C LYS A 48 -6.21 14.64 4.16
N LEU A 49 -6.69 13.40 4.07
CA LEU A 49 -6.05 12.22 4.61
C LEU A 49 -5.62 11.28 3.48
N VAL A 50 -4.35 10.88 3.49
CA VAL A 50 -3.80 9.81 2.63
C VAL A 50 -3.58 8.58 3.48
N CYS A 51 -4.14 7.45 3.07
CA CYS A 51 -3.94 6.14 3.68
C CYS A 51 -3.15 5.24 2.73
N ASP A 52 -2.09 4.58 3.22
CA ASP A 52 -1.28 3.65 2.43
C ASP A 52 -1.43 2.22 2.96
N ILE A 53 -1.93 1.32 2.11
CA ILE A 53 -2.07 -0.11 2.40
C ILE A 53 -0.77 -0.82 2.03
N GLY A 54 -0.20 -1.58 2.98
CA GLY A 54 1.13 -2.16 2.85
C GLY A 54 2.23 -1.11 2.98
N SER A 55 2.03 -0.15 3.89
CA SER A 55 2.89 1.05 4.02
C SER A 55 4.35 0.77 4.38
N ASN A 56 4.68 -0.45 4.82
CA ASN A 56 6.02 -0.88 5.20
C ASN A 56 6.69 0.11 6.16
N ASP A 57 7.88 0.63 5.87
CA ASP A 57 8.58 1.62 6.70
C ASP A 57 8.09 3.08 6.50
N GLY A 58 6.94 3.26 5.84
CA GLY A 58 6.30 4.54 5.61
C GLY A 58 6.95 5.40 4.52
N ASN A 59 7.81 4.82 3.69
CA ASN A 59 8.58 5.58 2.70
C ASN A 59 7.69 6.40 1.75
N LEU A 60 6.62 5.80 1.18
CA LEU A 60 5.69 6.55 0.32
C LEU A 60 5.02 7.70 1.09
N LEU A 61 4.57 7.44 2.31
CA LEU A 61 3.86 8.44 3.13
C LEU A 61 4.73 9.64 3.51
N THR A 62 6.07 9.50 3.56
CA THR A 62 6.96 10.64 3.83
C THR A 62 6.81 11.76 2.81
N TYR A 63 6.48 11.45 1.56
CA TYR A 63 6.28 12.44 0.49
C TYR A 63 4.93 13.17 0.56
N PHE A 64 4.01 12.68 1.39
CA PHE A 64 2.69 13.29 1.63
C PHE A 64 2.62 14.10 2.92
N MET A 65 3.48 13.81 3.92
CA MET A 65 3.41 14.38 5.28
C MET A 65 3.40 15.91 5.32
N ASP A 66 4.14 16.57 4.43
CA ASP A 66 4.23 18.03 4.41
C ASP A 66 2.92 18.67 3.90
N LYS A 67 2.14 17.96 3.09
CA LYS A 67 0.93 18.48 2.42
C LYS A 67 -0.36 18.02 3.06
N SER A 68 -0.44 16.83 3.58
CA SER A 68 -1.66 16.19 4.08
C SER A 68 -1.46 15.48 5.42
N LYS A 69 -2.55 15.01 6.01
CA LYS A 69 -2.50 13.99 7.05
C LYS A 69 -2.21 12.64 6.39
N VAL A 70 -1.53 11.78 7.11
CA VAL A 70 -1.15 10.45 6.61
C VAL A 70 -1.46 9.37 7.63
N VAL A 71 -1.76 8.16 7.18
CA VAL A 71 -1.85 6.96 8.00
C VAL A 71 -1.39 5.76 7.18
N GLY A 72 -0.56 4.91 7.77
CA GLY A 72 -0.12 3.65 7.19
C GLY A 72 -0.83 2.45 7.81
N ILE A 73 -0.89 1.35 7.07
CA ILE A 73 -1.24 0.04 7.60
C ILE A 73 -0.32 -1.02 6.99
N THR A 74 0.29 -1.85 7.82
CA THR A 74 1.19 -2.93 7.41
C THR A 74 1.22 -4.01 8.49
N PRO A 75 1.22 -5.31 8.14
CA PRO A 75 1.24 -6.38 9.16
C PRO A 75 2.60 -6.60 9.80
N GLU A 76 3.68 -6.08 9.22
CA GLU A 76 5.04 -6.34 9.65
C GLU A 76 5.54 -5.34 10.69
N ASP A 77 6.45 -5.78 11.56
CA ASP A 77 7.10 -4.94 12.59
C ASP A 77 7.90 -3.77 12.00
N ILE A 78 8.23 -3.81 10.72
CA ILE A 78 8.87 -2.71 9.99
C ILE A 78 8.07 -1.40 10.09
N GLY A 79 6.74 -1.48 10.26
CA GLY A 79 5.87 -0.33 10.49
C GLY A 79 6.25 0.51 11.71
N ASN A 80 6.97 -0.06 12.70
CA ASN A 80 7.52 0.71 13.82
C ASN A 80 8.50 1.79 13.35
N LYS A 81 9.25 1.55 12.26
CA LYS A 81 10.11 2.58 11.66
C LYS A 81 9.32 3.76 11.07
N ALA A 82 8.10 3.49 10.56
CA ALA A 82 7.21 4.56 10.12
C ALA A 82 6.72 5.39 11.33
N ILE A 83 6.35 4.72 12.42
CA ILE A 83 5.95 5.39 13.68
C ILE A 83 7.08 6.25 14.23
N GLU A 84 8.32 5.77 14.24
CA GLU A 84 9.52 6.54 14.66
C GLU A 84 9.75 7.80 13.80
N LYS A 85 9.36 7.76 12.52
CA LYS A 85 9.37 8.92 11.61
C LYS A 85 8.19 9.88 11.83
N GLY A 86 7.28 9.60 12.76
CA GLY A 86 6.07 10.39 13.03
C GLY A 86 4.90 10.10 12.10
N ILE A 87 4.91 8.96 11.41
CA ILE A 87 3.82 8.49 10.56
C ILE A 87 2.91 7.57 11.39
N PRO A 88 1.66 7.96 11.70
CA PRO A 88 0.70 7.07 12.34
C PRO A 88 0.56 5.79 11.51
N THR A 89 0.79 4.64 12.12
CA THR A 89 0.76 3.34 11.42
C THR A 89 0.05 2.29 12.26
N ILE A 90 -0.89 1.58 11.65
CA ILE A 90 -1.55 0.43 12.25
C ILE A 90 -0.77 -0.82 11.87
N ILE A 91 -0.25 -1.54 12.87
CA ILE A 91 0.44 -2.82 12.66
C ILE A 91 -0.62 -3.93 12.62
N ASP A 92 -1.15 -4.20 11.45
CA ASP A 92 -2.20 -5.19 11.22
C ASP A 92 -2.36 -5.45 9.72
N TYR A 93 -3.01 -6.57 9.35
CA TYR A 93 -3.47 -6.79 7.98
C TYR A 93 -4.64 -5.84 7.65
N PHE A 94 -4.69 -5.41 6.37
CA PHE A 94 -5.81 -4.62 5.89
C PHE A 94 -7.07 -5.49 5.78
N ASN A 95 -8.07 -5.17 6.59
CA ASN A 95 -9.35 -5.86 6.70
C ASN A 95 -10.43 -4.90 7.21
N LYS A 96 -11.64 -5.40 7.48
CA LYS A 96 -12.75 -4.59 7.98
C LYS A 96 -12.48 -3.97 9.35
N GLU A 97 -11.81 -4.71 10.23
CA GLU A 97 -11.51 -4.23 11.58
C GLU A 97 -10.49 -3.08 11.55
N SER A 98 -9.40 -3.26 10.81
CA SER A 98 -8.39 -2.22 10.64
C SER A 98 -8.94 -0.99 9.91
N SER A 99 -9.85 -1.18 8.94
CA SER A 99 -10.57 -0.08 8.29
C SER A 99 -11.41 0.73 9.29
N ASN A 100 -12.12 0.07 10.21
CA ASN A 100 -12.85 0.75 11.29
C ASN A 100 -11.90 1.53 12.21
N LYS A 101 -10.75 0.95 12.61
CA LYS A 101 -9.72 1.65 13.40
C LYS A 101 -9.23 2.92 12.70
N ILE A 102 -9.05 2.89 11.37
CA ILE A 102 -8.67 4.07 10.59
C ILE A 102 -9.76 5.13 10.66
N ILE A 103 -11.03 4.76 10.41
CA ILE A 103 -12.17 5.70 10.44
C ILE A 103 -12.31 6.35 11.82
N GLU A 104 -12.26 5.56 12.89
CA GLU A 104 -12.43 6.04 14.27
C GLU A 104 -11.33 7.03 14.69
N ASN A 105 -10.08 6.80 14.29
CA ASN A 105 -8.95 7.61 14.76
C ASN A 105 -8.59 8.76 13.80
N PHE A 106 -8.86 8.62 12.49
CA PHE A 106 -8.38 9.55 11.47
C PHE A 106 -9.47 10.07 10.53
N GLY A 107 -10.63 9.38 10.48
CA GLY A 107 -11.70 9.62 9.50
C GLY A 107 -11.50 8.86 8.19
N ASN A 108 -12.41 9.08 7.25
CA ASN A 108 -12.34 8.48 5.92
C ASN A 108 -11.24 9.15 5.10
N PRO A 109 -10.31 8.40 4.46
CA PRO A 109 -9.29 8.96 3.58
C PRO A 109 -9.85 9.61 2.31
N ASP A 110 -9.18 10.67 1.87
CA ASP A 110 -9.38 11.28 0.55
C ASP A 110 -8.63 10.51 -0.53
N VAL A 111 -7.52 9.88 -0.15
CA VAL A 111 -6.70 9.03 -1.01
C VAL A 111 -6.37 7.73 -0.29
N ILE A 112 -6.48 6.63 -1.01
CA ILE A 112 -5.90 5.34 -0.59
C ILE A 112 -4.89 4.93 -1.65
N THR A 113 -3.68 4.58 -1.22
CA THR A 113 -2.63 3.99 -2.06
C THR A 113 -2.41 2.52 -1.69
N ALA A 114 -2.03 1.71 -2.67
CA ALA A 114 -1.58 0.34 -2.47
C ALA A 114 -0.53 0.00 -3.54
N THR A 115 0.74 0.20 -3.21
CA THR A 115 1.85 0.00 -4.14
C THR A 115 2.51 -1.35 -3.92
N ASN A 116 2.51 -2.20 -4.96
CA ASN A 116 3.07 -3.55 -4.93
C ASN A 116 2.45 -4.48 -3.88
N VAL A 117 1.17 -4.27 -3.52
CA VAL A 117 0.42 -5.06 -2.53
C VAL A 117 -0.52 -6.05 -3.20
N PHE A 118 -1.21 -5.64 -4.27
CA PHE A 118 -2.28 -6.44 -4.88
C PHE A 118 -1.83 -7.78 -5.48
N ALA A 119 -0.54 -7.92 -5.80
CA ALA A 119 0.04 -9.20 -6.21
C ALA A 119 0.00 -10.26 -5.10
N HIS A 120 -0.01 -9.82 -3.83
CA HIS A 120 0.07 -10.65 -2.63
C HIS A 120 -1.29 -10.97 -1.98
N ILE A 121 -2.38 -10.38 -2.49
CA ILE A 121 -3.73 -10.52 -1.91
C ILE A 121 -4.40 -11.79 -2.42
N ASP A 122 -4.84 -12.65 -1.52
CA ASP A 122 -5.58 -13.88 -1.84
C ASP A 122 -7.03 -13.62 -2.24
N ASN A 123 -7.70 -12.65 -1.62
CA ASN A 123 -9.07 -12.25 -1.92
C ASN A 123 -9.16 -10.75 -2.29
N PRO A 124 -8.88 -10.36 -3.54
CA PRO A 124 -8.92 -8.96 -3.95
C PRO A 124 -10.32 -8.33 -3.88
N ASN A 125 -11.39 -9.12 -3.99
CA ASN A 125 -12.76 -8.60 -3.90
C ASN A 125 -13.06 -8.09 -2.49
N GLU A 126 -12.70 -8.84 -1.47
CA GLU A 126 -12.84 -8.41 -0.06
C GLU A 126 -12.05 -7.14 0.22
N VAL A 127 -10.81 -7.06 -0.29
CA VAL A 127 -9.98 -5.86 -0.14
C VAL A 127 -10.62 -4.66 -0.84
N MET A 128 -11.18 -4.83 -2.04
CA MET A 128 -11.89 -3.76 -2.76
C MET A 128 -13.17 -3.33 -2.04
N GLU A 129 -13.91 -4.24 -1.41
CA GLU A 129 -15.06 -3.91 -0.56
C GLU A 129 -14.63 -3.07 0.64
N ASN A 130 -13.55 -3.44 1.32
CA ASN A 130 -13.00 -2.68 2.44
C ASN A 130 -12.46 -1.32 2.00
N ILE A 131 -11.81 -1.20 0.84
CA ILE A 131 -11.39 0.08 0.26
C ILE A 131 -12.60 0.97 -0.02
N SER A 132 -13.63 0.42 -0.67
CA SER A 132 -14.87 1.16 -0.96
C SER A 132 -15.58 1.64 0.31
N PHE A 133 -15.52 0.85 1.38
CA PHE A 133 -16.07 1.22 2.68
C PHE A 133 -15.25 2.33 3.36
N LEU A 134 -13.93 2.27 3.26
CA LEU A 134 -13.00 3.17 3.94
C LEU A 134 -12.88 4.52 3.22
N LEU A 135 -12.82 4.52 1.89
CA LEU A 135 -12.58 5.70 1.06
C LEU A 135 -13.76 6.68 1.11
N LYS A 136 -13.51 7.98 1.10
CA LYS A 136 -14.55 8.98 0.87
C LYS A 136 -15.22 8.77 -0.49
N LYS A 137 -16.50 9.21 -0.60
CA LYS A 137 -17.31 9.06 -1.83
C LYS A 137 -16.61 9.59 -3.09
N ASP A 138 -15.92 10.72 -2.98
CA ASP A 138 -15.20 11.36 -4.08
C ASP A 138 -13.66 11.17 -3.92
N GLY A 139 -13.25 10.15 -3.16
CA GLY A 139 -11.86 9.84 -2.90
C GLY A 139 -11.20 9.10 -4.06
N LEU A 140 -9.88 9.11 -4.07
CA LEU A 140 -9.05 8.49 -5.10
C LEU A 140 -8.38 7.21 -4.56
N PHE A 141 -8.58 6.10 -5.26
CA PHE A 141 -7.81 4.87 -5.02
C PHE A 141 -6.75 4.68 -6.10
N ILE A 142 -5.51 4.50 -5.66
CA ILE A 142 -4.34 4.33 -6.53
C ILE A 142 -3.69 2.99 -6.23
N VAL A 143 -3.50 2.20 -7.26
CA VAL A 143 -2.84 0.90 -7.15
C VAL A 143 -1.67 0.80 -8.14
N GLU A 144 -0.51 0.35 -7.65
CA GLU A 144 0.64 -0.01 -8.48
C GLU A 144 0.83 -1.52 -8.44
N VAL A 145 0.89 -2.14 -9.60
CA VAL A 145 1.01 -3.59 -9.77
C VAL A 145 1.91 -3.94 -10.94
N HIS A 146 2.46 -5.15 -10.94
CA HIS A 146 3.21 -5.68 -12.07
C HIS A 146 2.33 -5.82 -13.30
N TYR A 147 2.78 -5.25 -14.42
CA TYR A 147 2.06 -5.32 -15.68
C TYR A 147 2.44 -6.58 -16.47
N LEU A 148 1.54 -7.56 -16.48
CA LEU A 148 1.77 -8.88 -17.07
C LEU A 148 2.29 -8.85 -18.51
N LYS A 149 1.75 -7.96 -19.35
CA LYS A 149 2.18 -7.84 -20.75
C LYS A 149 3.67 -7.51 -20.83
N SER A 150 4.14 -6.53 -20.06
CA SER A 150 5.56 -6.16 -20.04
C SER A 150 6.44 -7.29 -19.53
N LEU A 151 6.00 -8.05 -18.52
CA LEU A 151 6.72 -9.20 -17.99
C LEU A 151 6.95 -10.27 -19.07
N ILE A 152 5.93 -10.54 -19.88
CA ILE A 152 6.01 -11.51 -20.98
C ILE A 152 6.89 -11.00 -22.11
N GLU A 153 6.68 -9.76 -22.57
CA GLU A 153 7.40 -9.18 -23.71
C GLU A 153 8.90 -8.98 -23.44
N THR A 154 9.27 -8.75 -22.17
CA THR A 154 10.67 -8.53 -21.76
C THR A 154 11.31 -9.73 -21.07
N ASN A 155 10.61 -10.88 -21.03
CA ASN A 155 11.09 -12.14 -20.41
C ASN A 155 11.55 -11.98 -18.96
N GLN A 156 10.81 -11.25 -18.12
CA GLN A 156 11.14 -11.01 -16.72
C GLN A 156 10.71 -12.19 -15.84
N TYR A 157 11.38 -13.33 -15.96
CA TYR A 157 11.07 -14.55 -15.20
C TYR A 157 11.38 -14.46 -13.71
N ASP A 158 12.29 -13.58 -13.31
CA ASP A 158 12.71 -13.31 -11.95
C ASP A 158 11.59 -12.71 -11.08
N THR A 159 10.54 -12.14 -11.69
CA THR A 159 9.35 -11.65 -10.99
C THR A 159 8.33 -12.73 -10.69
N ILE A 160 8.52 -13.98 -11.20
CA ILE A 160 7.59 -15.10 -11.01
C ILE A 160 8.04 -15.91 -9.79
N TYR A 161 7.48 -15.60 -8.62
CA TYR A 161 7.75 -16.29 -7.36
C TYR A 161 6.50 -16.33 -6.46
N HIS A 162 6.55 -17.11 -5.38
CA HIS A 162 5.37 -17.49 -4.60
C HIS A 162 4.66 -16.32 -3.90
N GLU A 163 5.37 -15.21 -3.61
CA GLU A 163 4.75 -14.02 -3.02
C GLU A 163 3.82 -13.33 -4.03
N HIS A 164 4.12 -13.39 -5.34
CA HIS A 164 3.28 -12.83 -6.39
C HIS A 164 2.21 -13.83 -6.85
N MET A 165 1.12 -13.90 -6.12
CA MET A 165 0.00 -14.79 -6.47
C MET A 165 -0.73 -14.37 -7.74
N ARG A 166 -0.68 -13.09 -8.11
CA ARG A 166 -1.40 -12.50 -9.25
C ARG A 166 -0.55 -11.55 -10.06
N TYR A 167 -0.81 -11.56 -11.36
CA TYR A 167 -0.23 -10.64 -12.34
C TYR A 167 -1.36 -9.98 -13.12
N TYR A 168 -1.33 -8.68 -13.25
CA TYR A 168 -2.40 -7.85 -13.81
C TYR A 168 -2.12 -7.40 -15.24
#